data_ede42907e7367bd6602d9336d70a0a6d
#
_entry.id   ede42907e7367bd6602d9336d70a0a6d
#
_cell.length_a   1.000
_cell.length_b   1.000
_cell.length_c   1.000
_cell.angle_alpha   90.00
_cell.angle_beta   90.00
_cell.angle_gamma   90.00
#
_symmetry.space_group_name_H-M   'P 1'
#
loop_
_entity.id
_entity.type
_entity.pdbx_description
1 polymer ?
#
loop_
_entity_poly.entity_id
_entity_poly.type
_entity_poly.pdbx_seq_one_letter_code
_entity_poly.pdbx_strand_id
1 'polypeptide(L)'
;MKKGLDILACGSTVVDHIHSTDALLGPESKGFVWQSRSLIGGVALNHLTWAAVLGLKAAIMGPGAADAEGDFLRQGMDRFGINHDHLLKTSPRSSVSHIYVDRRGERAIYQELGASVDLDLAMARSLHGVISRTRFLSTEVSQLKLKPVLDLLQSARRQGARSFLDLDITPSQACGTQALGTRAVLRAVLAAATWVKTGVEAARELTGEAGLTQDLAGLAKALHRALDKPQGAWVAITAGAKGCGLADGRQALAIPACPRVKARDSTGAGDAFMGGLIAGTALGLALKDLGALANACGAACVEEFGACADPERSRRRVLQLYHGRAFKAPGFQPAPARSGEADWAGGRFATACVKELAAMPLADKPQAVRAARDLILAARHARHSLHLTGIGKSEYVARYLAASFSSTGTPAFFLHGTEALHGSAGQVCKGDVVIAISNSGETQELKAAVSLLKSLGALIIGVTGQPKSWLGRQSSVVLDSHVWHECDRLGLAPRASVMAQILVLQALGVELQAAQKLDKAAFKRWHPGGSLGAR
;
A
#
# COMPACT_ATOMS: atom_id res chain seq x y z
N MET A 1 -23.88 -0.81 26.75
CA MET A 1 -22.60 -0.14 26.41
C MET A 1 -22.41 -0.17 24.91
N LYS A 2 -22.02 0.95 24.26
CA LYS A 2 -21.69 0.97 22.83
C LYS A 2 -20.44 0.10 22.62
N LYS A 3 -20.54 -0.96 21.82
CA LYS A 3 -19.40 -1.81 21.46
C LYS A 3 -18.39 -0.96 20.68
N GLY A 4 -17.15 -0.88 21.18
CA GLY A 4 -16.13 0.03 20.66
C GLY A 4 -15.49 -0.42 19.33
N LEU A 5 -15.62 -1.73 19.00
CA LEU A 5 -15.11 -2.37 17.79
C LEU A 5 -16.25 -2.84 16.89
N ASP A 6 -16.08 -2.69 15.58
CA ASP A 6 -17.01 -3.28 14.61
C ASP A 6 -16.69 -4.74 14.37
N ILE A 7 -15.41 -5.07 14.13
CA ILE A 7 -14.95 -6.41 13.82
C ILE A 7 -13.68 -6.77 14.61
N LEU A 8 -13.68 -7.96 15.20
CA LEU A 8 -12.54 -8.61 15.82
C LEU A 8 -12.26 -9.89 15.06
N ALA A 9 -11.01 -10.17 14.68
CA ALA A 9 -10.65 -11.45 14.11
C ALA A 9 -9.75 -12.25 15.04
N CYS A 10 -9.88 -13.56 14.97
CA CYS A 10 -8.93 -14.52 15.52
C CYS A 10 -8.60 -15.54 14.44
N GLY A 11 -7.34 -15.60 14.02
CA GLY A 11 -6.89 -16.48 12.96
C GLY A 11 -5.45 -16.20 12.56
N SER A 12 -5.09 -16.66 11.36
CA SER A 12 -3.72 -16.57 10.87
C SER A 12 -3.27 -15.13 10.63
N THR A 13 -2.04 -14.87 11.08
CA THR A 13 -1.22 -13.71 10.76
C THR A 13 0.10 -14.22 10.20
N VAL A 14 0.43 -13.84 8.97
CA VAL A 14 1.56 -14.41 8.22
C VAL A 14 2.33 -13.29 7.54
N VAL A 15 3.65 -13.40 7.46
CA VAL A 15 4.45 -12.58 6.55
C VAL A 15 4.56 -13.31 5.23
N ASP A 16 4.06 -12.72 4.15
CA ASP A 16 4.17 -13.27 2.81
C ASP A 16 5.41 -12.71 2.12
N HIS A 17 6.43 -13.55 1.89
CA HIS A 17 7.58 -13.25 1.04
C HIS A 17 7.29 -13.68 -0.40
N ILE A 18 7.01 -12.71 -1.27
CA ILE A 18 6.67 -12.96 -2.67
C ILE A 18 7.93 -12.83 -3.50
N HIS A 19 8.30 -13.92 -4.19
CA HIS A 19 9.49 -14.04 -5.02
C HIS A 19 9.07 -14.19 -6.48
N SER A 20 9.44 -13.24 -7.33
CA SER A 20 9.21 -13.32 -8.77
C SER A 20 10.33 -14.08 -9.45
N THR A 21 9.99 -15.11 -10.25
CA THR A 21 10.91 -15.98 -10.96
C THR A 21 10.55 -16.06 -12.43
N ASP A 22 11.43 -16.66 -13.25
CA ASP A 22 11.11 -16.90 -14.66
C ASP A 22 10.16 -18.09 -14.84
N ALA A 23 10.31 -19.12 -14.02
CA ALA A 23 9.49 -20.33 -14.00
C ALA A 23 9.50 -20.97 -12.61
N LEU A 24 8.46 -21.71 -12.28
CA LEU A 24 8.46 -22.60 -11.11
C LEU A 24 9.30 -23.83 -11.44
N LEU A 25 10.30 -24.09 -10.59
CA LEU A 25 11.29 -25.12 -10.85
C LEU A 25 10.88 -26.48 -10.28
N GLY A 26 11.20 -27.53 -11.01
CA GLY A 26 11.14 -28.91 -10.52
C GLY A 26 12.38 -29.29 -9.68
N PRO A 27 12.42 -30.55 -9.17
CA PRO A 27 13.56 -31.06 -8.43
C PRO A 27 14.89 -30.88 -9.19
N GLU A 28 15.98 -30.67 -8.44
CA GLU A 28 17.35 -30.53 -8.94
C GLU A 28 17.61 -29.36 -9.91
N SER A 29 16.63 -28.49 -10.12
CA SER A 29 16.74 -27.31 -10.99
C SER A 29 17.24 -26.10 -10.23
N LYS A 30 17.93 -25.17 -10.94
CA LYS A 30 18.38 -23.88 -10.41
C LYS A 30 17.80 -22.73 -11.21
N GLY A 31 17.37 -21.68 -10.54
CA GLY A 31 16.84 -20.47 -11.17
C GLY A 31 17.12 -19.24 -10.34
N PHE A 32 16.70 -18.09 -10.85
CA PHE A 32 16.93 -16.80 -10.21
C PHE A 32 15.62 -16.18 -9.76
N VAL A 33 15.67 -15.57 -8.59
CA VAL A 33 14.65 -14.62 -8.12
C VAL A 33 15.10 -13.22 -8.53
N TRP A 34 14.33 -12.55 -9.36
CA TRP A 34 14.68 -11.22 -9.84
C TRP A 34 13.99 -10.09 -9.07
N GLN A 35 12.97 -10.39 -8.28
CA GLN A 35 12.33 -9.45 -7.36
C GLN A 35 11.80 -10.18 -6.13
N SER A 36 11.97 -9.58 -4.96
CA SER A 36 11.34 -10.04 -3.71
C SER A 36 10.62 -8.89 -3.03
N ARG A 37 9.49 -9.20 -2.40
CA ARG A 37 8.69 -8.26 -1.61
C ARG A 37 8.15 -8.98 -0.38
N SER A 38 8.02 -8.25 0.73
CA SER A 38 7.37 -8.76 1.93
C SER A 38 6.08 -7.98 2.16
N LEU A 39 4.99 -8.69 2.42
CA LEU A 39 3.68 -8.14 2.71
C LEU A 39 3.10 -8.81 3.95
N ILE A 40 2.20 -8.10 4.63
CA ILE A 40 1.39 -8.73 5.67
C ILE A 40 0.31 -9.58 5.01
N GLY A 41 0.04 -10.74 5.58
CA GLY A 41 -0.92 -11.73 5.07
C GLY A 41 -1.49 -12.59 6.19
N GLY A 42 -2.11 -13.67 5.80
CA GLY A 42 -2.88 -14.57 6.66
C GLY A 42 -4.38 -14.29 6.53
N VAL A 43 -5.18 -15.37 6.41
CA VAL A 43 -6.61 -15.30 6.08
C VAL A 43 -7.37 -14.32 6.98
N ALA A 44 -7.25 -14.47 8.31
CA ALA A 44 -7.95 -13.59 9.24
C ALA A 44 -7.45 -12.15 9.20
N LEU A 45 -6.13 -11.92 9.03
CA LEU A 45 -5.60 -10.57 8.90
C LEU A 45 -6.05 -9.92 7.60
N ASN A 46 -6.09 -10.66 6.50
CA ASN A 46 -6.60 -10.16 5.22
C ASN A 46 -8.09 -9.77 5.29
N HIS A 47 -8.93 -10.53 6.02
CA HIS A 47 -10.33 -10.11 6.28
C HIS A 47 -10.39 -8.72 6.92
N LEU A 48 -9.52 -8.49 7.91
CA LEU A 48 -9.48 -7.21 8.63
C LEU A 48 -8.92 -6.08 7.79
N THR A 49 -7.88 -6.31 6.97
CA THR A 49 -7.32 -5.27 6.08
C THR A 49 -8.40 -4.74 5.14
N TRP A 50 -9.17 -5.63 4.50
CA TRP A 50 -10.26 -5.23 3.61
C TRP A 50 -11.45 -4.63 4.33
N ALA A 51 -11.81 -5.13 5.52
CA ALA A 51 -12.84 -4.52 6.36
C ALA A 51 -12.43 -3.10 6.81
N ALA A 52 -11.16 -2.90 7.18
CA ALA A 52 -10.60 -1.60 7.57
C ALA A 52 -10.51 -0.63 6.37
N VAL A 53 -10.09 -1.11 5.20
CA VAL A 53 -10.12 -0.36 3.91
C VAL A 53 -11.53 0.19 3.64
N LEU A 54 -12.55 -0.59 3.98
CA LEU A 54 -13.95 -0.19 3.87
C LEU A 54 -14.47 0.57 5.10
N GLY A 55 -13.60 0.94 6.06
CA GLY A 55 -13.87 1.89 7.16
C GLY A 55 -14.37 1.28 8.46
N LEU A 56 -14.33 -0.06 8.64
CA LEU A 56 -14.69 -0.68 9.90
C LEU A 56 -13.56 -0.51 10.93
N LYS A 57 -13.93 -0.34 12.19
CA LYS A 57 -13.00 -0.39 13.33
C LYS A 57 -12.63 -1.84 13.59
N ALA A 58 -11.44 -2.23 13.13
CA ALA A 58 -10.96 -3.59 13.13
C ALA A 58 -9.94 -3.85 14.26
N ALA A 59 -9.96 -5.05 14.81
CA ALA A 59 -8.95 -5.52 15.75
C ALA A 59 -8.64 -7.00 15.49
N ILE A 60 -7.42 -7.42 15.86
CA ILE A 60 -7.00 -8.81 15.84
C ILE A 60 -6.66 -9.30 17.24
N MET A 61 -6.92 -10.58 17.50
CA MET A 61 -6.54 -11.29 18.73
C MET A 61 -5.99 -12.67 18.40
N GLY A 62 -5.17 -13.21 19.26
CA GLY A 62 -4.62 -14.55 19.10
C GLY A 62 -3.13 -14.62 19.38
N PRO A 63 -2.47 -15.72 19.00
CA PRO A 63 -1.03 -15.87 19.18
C PRO A 63 -0.25 -15.02 18.18
N GLY A 64 0.86 -14.45 18.63
CA GLY A 64 1.83 -13.71 17.85
C GLY A 64 3.23 -13.97 18.37
N ALA A 65 4.26 -13.44 17.73
CA ALA A 65 5.65 -13.58 18.12
C ALA A 65 6.34 -12.24 18.37
N ALA A 66 7.47 -12.29 19.07
CA ALA A 66 8.32 -11.15 19.39
C ALA A 66 9.61 -11.15 18.54
N ASP A 67 9.48 -11.52 17.27
CA ASP A 67 10.55 -11.55 16.26
C ASP A 67 10.41 -10.41 15.24
N ALA A 68 11.34 -10.32 14.30
CA ALA A 68 11.36 -9.27 13.26
C ALA A 68 10.10 -9.30 12.38
N GLU A 69 9.63 -10.49 12.01
CA GLU A 69 8.41 -10.72 11.24
C GLU A 69 7.17 -10.28 12.03
N GLY A 70 7.14 -10.53 13.33
CA GLY A 70 6.08 -10.06 14.23
C GLY A 70 6.04 -8.54 14.34
N ASP A 71 7.20 -7.86 14.35
CA ASP A 71 7.27 -6.40 14.30
C ASP A 71 6.82 -5.87 12.93
N PHE A 72 7.20 -6.53 11.85
CA PHE A 72 6.72 -6.20 10.50
C PHE A 72 5.19 -6.33 10.38
N LEU A 73 4.61 -7.41 10.93
CA LEU A 73 3.15 -7.60 10.97
C LEU A 73 2.46 -6.47 11.74
N ARG A 74 2.97 -6.09 12.92
CA ARG A 74 2.41 -5.00 13.73
C ARG A 74 2.46 -3.66 13.00
N GLN A 75 3.60 -3.30 12.41
CA GLN A 75 3.73 -2.09 11.60
C GLN A 75 2.76 -2.09 10.40
N GLY A 76 2.59 -3.25 9.75
CA GLY A 76 1.62 -3.42 8.69
C GLY A 76 0.18 -3.21 9.17
N MET A 77 -0.20 -3.77 10.32
CA MET A 77 -1.52 -3.57 10.93
C MET A 77 -1.78 -2.10 11.27
N ASP A 78 -0.78 -1.38 11.77
CA ASP A 78 -0.87 0.06 12.06
C ASP A 78 -1.20 0.87 10.80
N ARG A 79 -0.62 0.54 9.65
CA ARG A 79 -0.92 1.20 8.37
C ARG A 79 -2.39 1.08 7.97
N PHE A 80 -3.06 -0.01 8.36
CA PHE A 80 -4.49 -0.24 8.12
C PHE A 80 -5.38 0.21 9.28
N GLY A 81 -4.80 0.73 10.37
CA GLY A 81 -5.54 1.12 11.58
C GLY A 81 -6.16 -0.07 12.33
N ILE A 82 -5.57 -1.26 12.19
CA ILE A 82 -6.02 -2.48 12.86
C ILE A 82 -5.42 -2.54 14.27
N ASN A 83 -6.28 -2.60 15.29
CA ASN A 83 -5.83 -2.77 16.67
C ASN A 83 -5.27 -4.18 16.89
N HIS A 84 -4.05 -4.27 17.41
CA HIS A 84 -3.35 -5.53 17.70
C HIS A 84 -2.95 -5.70 19.17
N ASP A 85 -3.57 -4.95 20.11
CA ASP A 85 -3.26 -5.02 21.56
C ASP A 85 -3.47 -6.42 22.15
N HIS A 86 -4.29 -7.24 21.47
CA HIS A 86 -4.62 -8.61 21.90
C HIS A 86 -3.94 -9.69 21.04
N LEU A 87 -2.94 -9.31 20.23
CA LEU A 87 -2.05 -10.25 19.57
C LEU A 87 -0.92 -10.60 20.56
N LEU A 88 -1.04 -11.75 21.19
CA LEU A 88 -0.19 -12.17 22.31
C LEU A 88 1.19 -12.60 21.81
N LYS A 89 2.26 -12.10 22.43
CA LYS A 89 3.65 -12.46 22.10
C LYS A 89 4.06 -13.76 22.79
N THR A 90 3.38 -14.85 22.49
CA THR A 90 3.53 -16.14 23.18
C THR A 90 4.25 -17.19 22.37
N SER A 91 4.38 -16.97 21.05
CA SER A 91 5.03 -17.91 20.15
C SER A 91 6.51 -17.55 19.93
N PRO A 92 7.39 -18.53 19.72
CA PRO A 92 8.82 -18.30 19.50
C PRO A 92 9.11 -17.65 18.15
N ARG A 93 8.25 -17.84 17.15
CA ARG A 93 8.39 -17.28 15.79
C ARG A 93 7.06 -16.98 15.14
N SER A 94 7.06 -16.01 14.25
CA SER A 94 5.94 -15.70 13.38
C SER A 94 5.75 -16.77 12.31
N SER A 95 4.53 -16.87 11.76
CA SER A 95 4.29 -17.67 10.56
C SER A 95 4.75 -16.90 9.32
N VAL A 96 5.37 -17.62 8.36
CA VAL A 96 5.90 -17.05 7.13
C VAL A 96 5.45 -17.89 5.94
N SER A 97 5.12 -17.24 4.82
CA SER A 97 4.89 -17.90 3.54
C SER A 97 5.92 -17.44 2.52
N HIS A 98 6.56 -18.37 1.84
CA HIS A 98 7.40 -18.11 0.67
C HIS A 98 6.59 -18.43 -0.58
N ILE A 99 6.24 -17.39 -1.34
CA ILE A 99 5.37 -17.48 -2.51
C ILE A 99 6.22 -17.20 -3.74
N TYR A 100 6.47 -18.23 -4.54
CA TYR A 100 7.17 -18.09 -5.82
C TYR A 100 6.15 -17.91 -6.93
N VAL A 101 6.28 -16.82 -7.70
CA VAL A 101 5.36 -16.49 -8.80
C VAL A 101 6.17 -16.40 -10.10
N ASP A 102 5.77 -17.16 -11.11
CA ASP A 102 6.41 -17.13 -12.42
C ASP A 102 5.83 -16.04 -13.35
N ARG A 103 6.40 -15.92 -14.56
CA ARG A 103 5.95 -14.93 -15.57
C ARG A 103 4.53 -15.19 -16.10
N ARG A 104 3.98 -16.38 -15.89
CA ARG A 104 2.61 -16.74 -16.27
C ARG A 104 1.60 -16.43 -15.17
N GLY A 105 2.11 -16.07 -13.96
CA GLY A 105 1.29 -15.85 -12.77
C GLY A 105 0.95 -17.15 -12.03
N GLU A 106 1.59 -18.29 -12.41
CA GLU A 106 1.50 -19.53 -11.64
C GLU A 106 2.33 -19.40 -10.37
N ARG A 107 1.91 -20.09 -9.30
CA ARG A 107 2.56 -19.95 -8.00
C ARG A 107 2.78 -21.26 -7.28
N ALA A 108 3.85 -21.30 -6.50
CA ALA A 108 4.12 -22.31 -5.48
C ALA A 108 4.24 -21.62 -4.13
N ILE A 109 3.60 -22.16 -3.09
CA ILE A 109 3.58 -21.61 -1.74
C ILE A 109 4.19 -22.62 -0.79
N TYR A 110 5.22 -22.18 -0.06
CA TYR A 110 5.83 -22.92 1.05
C TYR A 110 5.56 -22.16 2.34
N GLN A 111 5.02 -22.84 3.35
CA GLN A 111 4.64 -22.23 4.61
C GLN A 111 5.54 -22.71 5.75
N GLU A 112 6.13 -21.77 6.47
CA GLU A 112 6.76 -22.01 7.75
C GLU A 112 5.71 -21.75 8.84
N LEU A 113 5.27 -22.83 9.47
CA LEU A 113 4.30 -22.74 10.55
C LEU A 113 4.95 -22.09 11.79
N GLY A 114 4.27 -21.11 12.35
CA GLY A 114 4.67 -20.35 13.54
C GLY A 114 3.44 -20.00 14.38
N ALA A 115 3.37 -18.78 14.87
CA ALA A 115 2.34 -18.32 15.79
C ALA A 115 0.89 -18.68 15.38
N SER A 116 0.57 -18.69 14.07
CA SER A 116 -0.80 -18.97 13.61
C SER A 116 -1.35 -20.34 14.06
N VAL A 117 -0.50 -21.33 14.29
CA VAL A 117 -0.95 -22.68 14.71
C VAL A 117 -0.93 -22.89 16.23
N ASP A 118 -0.42 -21.93 17.00
CA ASP A 118 -0.26 -22.04 18.45
C ASP A 118 -1.54 -21.70 19.24
N LEU A 119 -2.64 -21.39 18.55
CA LEU A 119 -3.93 -21.16 19.20
C LEU A 119 -4.44 -22.48 19.80
N ASP A 120 -4.35 -22.59 21.12
CA ASP A 120 -4.93 -23.67 21.88
C ASP A 120 -6.24 -23.26 22.58
N LEU A 121 -6.87 -24.20 23.27
CA LEU A 121 -8.14 -23.98 23.95
C LEU A 121 -8.00 -23.06 25.18
N ALA A 122 -6.85 -23.09 25.87
CA ALA A 122 -6.61 -22.24 27.03
C ALA A 122 -6.48 -20.77 26.60
N MET A 123 -5.71 -20.51 25.53
CA MET A 123 -5.57 -19.19 24.94
C MET A 123 -6.90 -18.68 24.37
N ALA A 124 -7.66 -19.51 23.64
CA ALA A 124 -8.97 -19.11 23.15
C ALA A 124 -9.89 -18.63 24.29
N ARG A 125 -9.91 -19.35 25.41
CA ARG A 125 -10.71 -18.97 26.59
C ARG A 125 -10.23 -17.68 27.25
N SER A 126 -8.92 -17.44 27.33
CA SER A 126 -8.37 -16.18 27.88
C SER A 126 -8.80 -14.94 27.07
N LEU A 127 -9.13 -15.11 25.78
CA LEU A 127 -9.56 -14.04 24.89
C LEU A 127 -11.07 -13.76 24.90
N HIS A 128 -11.88 -14.53 25.65
CA HIS A 128 -13.34 -14.35 25.70
C HIS A 128 -13.75 -12.92 26.11
N GLY A 129 -13.03 -12.30 27.05
CA GLY A 129 -13.31 -10.93 27.51
C GLY A 129 -13.20 -9.87 26.40
N VAL A 130 -12.38 -10.11 25.39
CA VAL A 130 -12.20 -9.19 24.26
C VAL A 130 -13.40 -9.23 23.31
N ILE A 131 -14.01 -10.42 23.14
CA ILE A 131 -15.16 -10.63 22.25
C ILE A 131 -16.37 -9.79 22.68
N SER A 132 -16.54 -9.52 23.98
CA SER A 132 -17.66 -8.71 24.48
C SER A 132 -17.68 -7.27 23.92
N ARG A 133 -16.54 -6.77 23.48
CA ARG A 133 -16.35 -5.39 22.99
C ARG A 133 -16.63 -5.22 21.49
N THR A 134 -16.87 -6.32 20.76
CA THR A 134 -17.08 -6.28 19.32
C THR A 134 -18.52 -6.58 18.90
N ARG A 135 -18.92 -6.06 17.74
CA ARG A 135 -20.19 -6.42 17.08
C ARG A 135 -20.08 -7.76 16.38
N PHE A 136 -18.93 -8.02 15.76
CA PHE A 136 -18.68 -9.19 14.93
C PHE A 136 -17.36 -9.86 15.29
N LEU A 137 -17.32 -11.18 15.20
CA LEU A 137 -16.11 -12.00 15.26
C LEU A 137 -15.87 -12.60 13.87
N SER A 138 -14.66 -12.51 13.33
CA SER A 138 -14.22 -13.25 12.15
C SER A 138 -13.20 -14.31 12.52
N THR A 139 -13.32 -15.51 11.94
CA THR A 139 -12.35 -16.59 12.08
C THR A 139 -12.35 -17.47 10.83
N GLU A 140 -11.46 -18.46 10.79
CA GLU A 140 -11.20 -19.27 9.62
C GLU A 140 -10.99 -20.76 9.93
N VAL A 141 -11.07 -21.58 8.87
CA VAL A 141 -10.62 -22.97 8.86
C VAL A 141 -9.60 -23.09 7.71
N SER A 142 -8.33 -22.87 8.03
CA SER A 142 -7.19 -23.09 7.14
C SER A 142 -5.99 -23.68 7.88
N GLN A 143 -5.61 -23.11 9.04
CA GLN A 143 -4.47 -23.52 9.84
C GLN A 143 -4.81 -23.76 11.32
N LEU A 144 -5.92 -23.20 11.80
CA LEU A 144 -6.30 -23.25 13.21
C LEU A 144 -6.91 -24.61 13.59
N LYS A 145 -6.59 -25.10 14.79
CA LYS A 145 -7.28 -26.27 15.36
C LYS A 145 -8.77 -25.97 15.57
N LEU A 146 -9.64 -26.90 15.18
CA LEU A 146 -11.10 -26.70 15.17
C LEU A 146 -11.70 -26.52 16.57
N LYS A 147 -11.13 -27.14 17.63
CA LYS A 147 -11.67 -27.00 19.00
C LYS A 147 -11.56 -25.58 19.54
N PRO A 148 -10.40 -24.86 19.46
CA PRO A 148 -10.32 -23.44 19.81
C PRO A 148 -11.27 -22.57 18.98
N VAL A 149 -11.36 -22.79 17.68
CA VAL A 149 -12.28 -22.06 16.79
C VAL A 149 -13.74 -22.24 17.24
N LEU A 150 -14.14 -23.46 17.57
CA LEU A 150 -15.49 -23.76 18.09
C LEU A 150 -15.76 -22.99 19.41
N ASP A 151 -14.81 -22.99 20.33
CA ASP A 151 -14.95 -22.32 21.62
C ASP A 151 -15.12 -20.79 21.45
N LEU A 152 -14.35 -20.17 20.55
CA LEU A 152 -14.47 -18.74 20.22
C LEU A 152 -15.84 -18.41 19.60
N LEU A 153 -16.34 -19.21 18.66
CA LEU A 153 -17.64 -19.01 18.02
C LEU A 153 -18.79 -19.15 19.04
N GLN A 154 -18.71 -20.15 19.91
CA GLN A 154 -19.68 -20.32 20.99
C GLN A 154 -19.63 -19.16 21.99
N SER A 155 -18.43 -18.68 22.33
CA SER A 155 -18.25 -17.51 23.19
C SER A 155 -18.85 -16.26 22.55
N ALA A 156 -18.60 -16.01 21.25
CA ALA A 156 -19.19 -14.89 20.51
C ALA A 156 -20.72 -14.93 20.60
N ARG A 157 -21.32 -16.11 20.34
CA ARG A 157 -22.78 -16.30 20.43
C ARG A 157 -23.32 -15.98 21.81
N ARG A 158 -22.69 -16.51 22.89
CA ARG A 158 -23.09 -16.24 24.29
C ARG A 158 -23.03 -14.76 24.64
N GLN A 159 -22.08 -14.01 24.06
CA GLN A 159 -21.86 -12.59 24.30
C GLN A 159 -22.61 -11.66 23.33
N GLY A 160 -23.49 -12.23 22.48
CA GLY A 160 -24.30 -11.47 21.52
C GLY A 160 -23.48 -10.83 20.41
N ALA A 161 -22.30 -11.36 20.10
CA ALA A 161 -21.55 -11.06 18.88
C ALA A 161 -21.91 -12.08 17.80
N ARG A 162 -22.16 -11.60 16.59
CA ARG A 162 -22.38 -12.47 15.42
C ARG A 162 -21.04 -12.80 14.76
N SER A 163 -20.94 -13.96 14.09
CA SER A 163 -19.66 -14.45 13.64
C SER A 163 -19.62 -14.76 12.14
N PHE A 164 -18.49 -14.49 11.54
CA PHE A 164 -18.11 -14.84 10.18
C PHE A 164 -17.10 -15.99 10.23
N LEU A 165 -17.31 -17.00 9.43
CA LEU A 165 -16.39 -18.13 9.27
C LEU A 165 -15.98 -18.23 7.79
N ASP A 166 -14.69 -18.22 7.53
CA ASP A 166 -14.14 -18.60 6.24
C ASP A 166 -13.69 -20.07 6.27
N LEU A 167 -14.36 -20.92 5.52
CA LEU A 167 -13.88 -22.26 5.26
C LEU A 167 -13.02 -22.22 3.98
N ASP A 168 -11.74 -21.91 4.16
CA ASP A 168 -10.78 -21.64 3.09
C ASP A 168 -10.29 -22.94 2.40
N ILE A 169 -10.36 -24.07 3.11
CA ILE A 169 -9.99 -25.39 2.62
C ILE A 169 -11.18 -26.34 2.66
N THR A 170 -11.09 -27.48 1.92
CA THR A 170 -12.17 -28.45 1.91
C THR A 170 -12.29 -29.20 3.25
N PRO A 171 -13.48 -29.74 3.60
CA PRO A 171 -13.63 -30.58 4.77
C PRO A 171 -12.67 -31.78 4.81
N SER A 172 -12.39 -32.39 3.64
CA SER A 172 -11.41 -33.48 3.53
C SER A 172 -9.99 -33.02 3.84
N GLN A 173 -9.59 -31.82 3.41
CA GLN A 173 -8.30 -31.22 3.79
C GLN A 173 -8.26 -30.90 5.28
N ALA A 174 -9.28 -30.22 5.82
CA ALA A 174 -9.32 -29.81 7.22
C ALA A 174 -9.23 -30.99 8.19
N CYS A 175 -9.94 -32.09 7.90
CA CYS A 175 -10.01 -33.27 8.77
C CYS A 175 -9.02 -34.38 8.40
N GLY A 176 -8.43 -34.32 7.21
CA GLY A 176 -7.45 -35.30 6.69
C GLY A 176 -6.03 -34.73 6.68
N THR A 177 -5.62 -34.17 5.56
CA THR A 177 -4.22 -33.75 5.35
C THR A 177 -3.72 -32.69 6.33
N GLN A 178 -4.57 -31.73 6.74
CA GLN A 178 -4.23 -30.70 7.72
C GLN A 178 -4.42 -31.13 9.17
N ALA A 179 -5.18 -32.21 9.42
CA ALA A 179 -5.46 -32.75 10.74
C ALA A 179 -5.87 -31.68 11.80
N LEU A 180 -6.71 -30.71 11.38
CA LEU A 180 -7.14 -29.61 12.27
C LEU A 180 -8.15 -30.08 13.31
N GLY A 181 -8.87 -31.18 13.03
CA GLY A 181 -9.84 -31.79 13.92
C GLY A 181 -10.69 -32.86 13.24
N THR A 182 -11.73 -33.33 13.91
CA THR A 182 -12.64 -34.35 13.37
C THR A 182 -13.77 -33.71 12.54
N ARG A 183 -14.41 -34.49 11.65
CA ARG A 183 -15.61 -34.07 10.91
C ARG A 183 -16.76 -33.66 11.83
N ALA A 184 -16.91 -34.30 12.99
CA ALA A 184 -17.92 -33.92 13.99
C ALA A 184 -17.68 -32.51 14.54
N VAL A 185 -16.41 -32.19 14.88
CA VAL A 185 -16.03 -30.83 15.36
C VAL A 185 -16.19 -29.80 14.23
N LEU A 186 -15.82 -30.12 12.99
CA LEU A 186 -16.01 -29.23 11.85
C LEU A 186 -17.51 -28.91 11.63
N ARG A 187 -18.40 -29.90 11.71
CA ARG A 187 -19.85 -29.66 11.66
C ARG A 187 -20.31 -28.72 12.76
N ALA A 188 -19.81 -28.90 13.98
CA ALA A 188 -20.13 -28.01 15.10
C ALA A 188 -19.63 -26.58 14.88
N VAL A 189 -18.42 -26.40 14.32
CA VAL A 189 -17.84 -25.09 13.92
C VAL A 189 -18.75 -24.41 12.89
N LEU A 190 -19.10 -25.12 11.84
CA LEU A 190 -19.97 -24.61 10.79
C LEU A 190 -21.36 -24.22 11.32
N ALA A 191 -21.95 -25.02 12.21
CA ALA A 191 -23.24 -24.73 12.84
C ALA A 191 -23.17 -23.52 13.80
N ALA A 192 -22.07 -23.36 14.55
CA ALA A 192 -21.89 -22.28 15.50
C ALA A 192 -21.70 -20.90 14.85
N ALA A 193 -21.12 -20.85 13.64
CA ALA A 193 -20.91 -19.60 12.91
C ALA A 193 -22.25 -19.00 12.42
N THR A 194 -22.41 -17.68 12.52
CA THR A 194 -23.60 -17.00 11.97
C THR A 194 -23.59 -17.03 10.44
N TRP A 195 -22.48 -16.67 9.83
CA TRP A 195 -22.29 -16.59 8.39
C TRP A 195 -21.08 -17.42 7.97
N VAL A 196 -21.19 -18.04 6.80
CA VAL A 196 -20.15 -18.93 6.28
C VAL A 196 -19.84 -18.58 4.83
N LYS A 197 -18.56 -18.38 4.53
CA LYS A 197 -18.03 -18.27 3.16
C LYS A 197 -17.16 -19.49 2.88
N THR A 198 -17.20 -19.98 1.64
CA THR A 198 -16.32 -21.07 1.18
C THR A 198 -16.12 -21.02 -0.33
N GLY A 199 -15.24 -21.87 -0.87
CA GLY A 199 -15.09 -22.11 -2.30
C GLY A 199 -16.07 -23.15 -2.83
N VAL A 200 -16.17 -23.26 -4.17
CA VAL A 200 -17.06 -24.21 -4.83
C VAL A 200 -16.78 -25.67 -4.43
N GLU A 201 -15.51 -26.07 -4.32
CA GLU A 201 -15.14 -27.45 -4.00
C GLU A 201 -15.58 -27.85 -2.59
N ALA A 202 -15.34 -27.00 -1.60
CA ALA A 202 -15.78 -27.27 -0.24
C ALA A 202 -17.30 -27.24 -0.11
N ALA A 203 -17.98 -26.35 -0.83
CA ALA A 203 -19.45 -26.34 -0.88
C ALA A 203 -20.02 -27.65 -1.44
N ARG A 204 -19.43 -28.19 -2.50
CA ARG A 204 -19.82 -29.49 -3.07
C ARG A 204 -19.62 -30.64 -2.08
N GLU A 205 -18.47 -30.68 -1.42
CA GLU A 205 -18.19 -31.72 -0.44
C GLU A 205 -19.19 -31.66 0.74
N LEU A 206 -19.58 -30.45 1.17
CA LEU A 206 -20.54 -30.26 2.25
C LEU A 206 -21.99 -30.63 1.86
N THR A 207 -22.35 -30.42 0.60
CA THR A 207 -23.72 -30.64 0.13
C THR A 207 -23.92 -32.01 -0.52
N GLY A 208 -22.86 -32.68 -0.98
CA GLY A 208 -22.92 -33.87 -1.81
C GLY A 208 -23.38 -33.60 -3.25
N GLU A 209 -23.51 -32.34 -3.66
CA GLU A 209 -24.07 -31.92 -4.97
C GLU A 209 -22.98 -31.81 -6.04
N ALA A 210 -22.56 -32.91 -6.60
CA ALA A 210 -21.55 -32.93 -7.67
C ALA A 210 -21.99 -32.24 -8.98
N GLY A 211 -23.31 -32.20 -9.27
CA GLY A 211 -23.89 -31.70 -10.52
C GLY A 211 -24.08 -30.17 -10.62
N LEU A 212 -24.08 -29.41 -9.50
CA LEU A 212 -24.37 -27.96 -9.48
C LEU A 212 -23.15 -27.06 -9.78
N THR A 213 -22.28 -27.50 -10.67
CA THR A 213 -21.02 -26.81 -10.95
C THR A 213 -21.16 -25.44 -11.63
N GLN A 214 -22.27 -25.22 -12.32
CA GLN A 214 -22.55 -23.98 -13.05
C GLN A 214 -23.66 -23.15 -12.41
N ASP A 215 -24.52 -23.75 -11.56
CA ASP A 215 -25.56 -23.04 -10.82
C ASP A 215 -25.08 -22.65 -9.42
N LEU A 216 -24.43 -21.50 -9.33
CA LEU A 216 -23.93 -20.96 -8.04
C LEU A 216 -25.06 -20.60 -7.08
N ALA A 217 -26.23 -20.19 -7.56
CA ALA A 217 -27.39 -19.90 -6.73
C ALA A 217 -27.98 -21.17 -6.12
N GLY A 218 -28.15 -22.20 -6.94
CA GLY A 218 -28.60 -23.52 -6.51
C GLY A 218 -27.66 -24.15 -5.48
N LEU A 219 -26.35 -24.10 -5.74
CA LEU A 219 -25.33 -24.59 -4.80
C LEU A 219 -25.33 -23.81 -3.47
N ALA A 220 -25.46 -22.48 -3.50
CA ALA A 220 -25.57 -21.68 -2.28
C ALA A 220 -26.85 -22.01 -1.50
N LYS A 221 -27.98 -22.23 -2.18
CA LYS A 221 -29.22 -22.68 -1.55
C LYS A 221 -29.08 -24.07 -0.91
N ALA A 222 -28.41 -25.00 -1.57
CA ALA A 222 -28.11 -26.32 -1.03
C ALA A 222 -27.20 -26.24 0.19
N LEU A 223 -26.14 -25.41 0.13
CA LEU A 223 -25.23 -25.17 1.25
C LEU A 223 -25.95 -24.56 2.45
N HIS A 224 -26.81 -23.57 2.24
CA HIS A 224 -27.60 -22.96 3.31
C HIS A 224 -28.43 -23.98 4.06
N ARG A 225 -29.08 -24.91 3.34
CA ARG A 225 -29.86 -26.04 3.91
C ARG A 225 -28.96 -27.04 4.63
N ALA A 226 -27.86 -27.47 3.98
CA ALA A 226 -26.93 -28.44 4.55
C ALA A 226 -26.30 -27.99 5.87
N LEU A 227 -26.11 -26.67 6.05
CA LEU A 227 -25.59 -26.06 7.25
C LEU A 227 -26.67 -25.65 8.27
N ASP A 228 -27.95 -25.93 7.97
CA ASP A 228 -29.12 -25.59 8.81
C ASP A 228 -29.08 -24.11 9.30
N LYS A 229 -28.83 -23.18 8.37
CA LYS A 229 -28.72 -21.77 8.70
C LYS A 229 -30.10 -21.13 8.89
N PRO A 230 -30.30 -20.28 9.90
CA PRO A 230 -31.56 -19.56 10.07
C PRO A 230 -31.79 -18.55 8.94
N GLN A 231 -33.04 -18.21 8.70
CA GLN A 231 -33.39 -17.16 7.72
C GLN A 231 -32.71 -15.84 8.08
N GLY A 232 -32.12 -15.18 7.07
CA GLY A 232 -31.35 -13.96 7.21
C GLY A 232 -29.88 -14.16 7.56
N ALA A 233 -29.46 -15.38 7.90
CA ALA A 233 -28.04 -15.74 7.95
C ALA A 233 -27.61 -16.21 6.55
N TRP A 234 -26.67 -15.52 5.94
CA TRP A 234 -26.23 -15.88 4.60
C TRP A 234 -25.10 -16.92 4.61
N VAL A 235 -25.03 -17.68 3.51
CA VAL A 235 -23.85 -18.42 3.07
C VAL A 235 -23.37 -17.84 1.76
N ALA A 236 -22.05 -17.88 1.52
CA ALA A 236 -21.43 -17.37 0.30
C ALA A 236 -20.46 -18.38 -0.29
N ILE A 237 -20.46 -18.50 -1.61
CA ILE A 237 -19.60 -19.39 -2.38
C ILE A 237 -18.83 -18.55 -3.40
N THR A 238 -17.49 -18.60 -3.36
CA THR A 238 -16.64 -17.95 -4.34
C THR A 238 -16.32 -18.87 -5.50
N ALA A 239 -16.38 -18.34 -6.74
CA ALA A 239 -16.11 -19.08 -7.97
C ALA A 239 -15.15 -18.33 -8.91
N GLY A 240 -14.20 -17.56 -8.35
CA GLY A 240 -13.20 -16.81 -9.10
C GLY A 240 -13.81 -15.89 -10.16
N ALA A 241 -13.37 -16.02 -11.40
CA ALA A 241 -13.85 -15.21 -12.53
C ALA A 241 -15.35 -15.40 -12.87
N LYS A 242 -16.00 -16.42 -12.31
CA LYS A 242 -17.45 -16.63 -12.47
C LYS A 242 -18.28 -15.80 -11.47
N GLY A 243 -17.64 -15.19 -10.47
CA GLY A 243 -18.32 -14.42 -9.43
C GLY A 243 -18.63 -15.25 -8.19
N CYS A 244 -19.84 -15.12 -7.64
CA CYS A 244 -20.22 -15.76 -6.39
C CYS A 244 -21.69 -16.19 -6.36
N GLY A 245 -21.99 -17.18 -5.50
CA GLY A 245 -23.34 -17.57 -5.10
C GLY A 245 -23.59 -17.15 -3.65
N LEU A 246 -24.76 -16.56 -3.35
CA LEU A 246 -25.20 -16.23 -2.00
C LEU A 246 -26.61 -16.75 -1.75
N ALA A 247 -26.86 -17.25 -0.55
CA ALA A 247 -28.21 -17.59 -0.09
C ALA A 247 -28.40 -17.21 1.38
N ASP A 248 -29.60 -16.70 1.75
CA ASP A 248 -29.97 -16.28 3.11
C ASP A 248 -31.20 -16.99 3.66
N GLY A 249 -31.60 -18.09 3.02
CA GLY A 249 -32.80 -18.83 3.36
C GLY A 249 -34.12 -18.25 2.83
N ARG A 250 -34.12 -16.99 2.40
CA ARG A 250 -35.26 -16.34 1.71
C ARG A 250 -35.06 -16.34 0.20
N GLN A 251 -33.84 -16.07 -0.24
CA GLN A 251 -33.46 -16.00 -1.64
C GLN A 251 -32.07 -16.64 -1.86
N ALA A 252 -31.78 -17.00 -3.08
CA ALA A 252 -30.47 -17.43 -3.54
C ALA A 252 -30.14 -16.72 -4.84
N LEU A 253 -28.93 -16.16 -4.94
CA LEU A 253 -28.50 -15.33 -6.05
C LEU A 253 -27.14 -15.77 -6.54
N ALA A 254 -26.96 -15.82 -7.86
CA ALA A 254 -25.67 -15.83 -8.51
C ALA A 254 -25.33 -14.39 -8.94
N ILE A 255 -24.16 -13.90 -8.52
CA ILE A 255 -23.72 -12.54 -8.78
C ILE A 255 -22.44 -12.63 -9.61
N PRO A 256 -22.44 -12.11 -10.85
CA PRO A 256 -21.28 -12.20 -11.74
C PRO A 256 -20.09 -11.43 -11.16
N ALA A 257 -18.87 -11.85 -11.54
CA ALA A 257 -17.65 -11.12 -11.21
C ALA A 257 -17.65 -9.73 -11.86
N CYS A 258 -16.83 -8.83 -11.33
CA CYS A 258 -16.64 -7.50 -11.91
C CYS A 258 -16.04 -7.61 -13.32
N PRO A 259 -16.59 -6.90 -14.33
CA PRO A 259 -16.07 -6.92 -15.68
C PRO A 259 -14.75 -6.13 -15.79
N ARG A 260 -13.96 -6.44 -16.83
CA ARG A 260 -12.72 -5.71 -17.21
C ARG A 260 -11.65 -5.67 -16.12
N VAL A 261 -11.54 -6.70 -15.33
CA VAL A 261 -10.49 -6.89 -14.32
C VAL A 261 -9.25 -7.48 -14.97
N LYS A 262 -8.08 -6.90 -14.71
CA LYS A 262 -6.79 -7.44 -15.17
C LYS A 262 -6.12 -8.13 -13.99
N ALA A 263 -6.33 -9.42 -13.83
CA ALA A 263 -5.72 -10.19 -12.78
C ALA A 263 -4.19 -10.25 -12.96
N ARG A 264 -3.46 -9.96 -11.88
CA ARG A 264 -2.01 -10.07 -11.76
C ARG A 264 -1.60 -11.13 -10.77
N ASP A 265 -2.33 -11.20 -9.64
CA ASP A 265 -2.10 -12.15 -8.57
C ASP A 265 -3.43 -12.49 -7.90
N SER A 266 -3.74 -13.77 -7.76
CA SER A 266 -4.98 -14.22 -7.12
C SER A 266 -4.87 -14.42 -5.61
N THR A 267 -3.70 -14.12 -5.02
CA THR A 267 -3.45 -14.27 -3.58
C THR A 267 -4.36 -13.34 -2.79
N GLY A 268 -5.07 -13.90 -1.80
CA GLY A 268 -5.94 -13.13 -0.91
C GLY A 268 -7.27 -12.65 -1.53
N ALA A 269 -7.60 -13.02 -2.79
CA ALA A 269 -8.86 -12.61 -3.42
C ALA A 269 -10.10 -13.12 -2.67
N GLY A 270 -10.04 -14.35 -2.13
CA GLY A 270 -11.07 -14.93 -1.28
C GLY A 270 -11.23 -14.19 0.04
N ASP A 271 -10.11 -13.78 0.62
CA ASP A 271 -10.06 -13.02 1.88
C ASP A 271 -10.60 -11.60 1.67
N ALA A 272 -10.23 -10.96 0.56
CA ALA A 272 -10.76 -9.66 0.16
C ALA A 272 -12.27 -9.70 -0.05
N PHE A 273 -12.76 -10.75 -0.70
CA PHE A 273 -14.19 -11.00 -0.84
C PHE A 273 -14.87 -11.13 0.53
N MET A 274 -14.27 -11.87 1.49
CA MET A 274 -14.80 -11.98 2.86
C MET A 274 -14.79 -10.62 3.56
N GLY A 275 -13.73 -9.82 3.45
CA GLY A 275 -13.69 -8.45 3.99
C GLY A 275 -14.83 -7.58 3.45
N GLY A 276 -15.15 -7.71 2.16
CA GLY A 276 -16.32 -7.08 1.53
C GLY A 276 -17.65 -7.56 2.10
N LEU A 277 -17.81 -8.88 2.34
CA LEU A 277 -18.99 -9.44 3.01
C LEU A 277 -19.15 -8.92 4.44
N ILE A 278 -18.06 -8.85 5.19
CA ILE A 278 -18.05 -8.30 6.56
C ILE A 278 -18.52 -6.85 6.54
N ALA A 279 -17.92 -6.01 5.69
CA ALA A 279 -18.26 -4.60 5.61
C ALA A 279 -19.71 -4.38 5.12
N GLY A 280 -20.14 -5.07 4.08
CA GLY A 280 -21.50 -4.98 3.57
C GLY A 280 -22.55 -5.45 4.58
N THR A 281 -22.25 -6.50 5.35
CA THR A 281 -23.14 -6.96 6.44
C THR A 281 -23.20 -5.95 7.58
N ALA A 282 -22.09 -5.32 7.94
CA ALA A 282 -22.05 -4.27 8.94
C ALA A 282 -22.89 -3.05 8.55
N LEU A 283 -22.97 -2.76 7.25
CA LEU A 283 -23.77 -1.69 6.64
C LEU A 283 -25.24 -2.08 6.40
N GLY A 284 -25.61 -3.35 6.60
CA GLY A 284 -26.98 -3.82 6.36
C GLY A 284 -27.37 -3.89 4.88
N LEU A 285 -26.41 -4.12 3.97
CA LEU A 285 -26.69 -4.23 2.54
C LEU A 285 -27.60 -5.43 2.22
N ALA A 286 -28.48 -5.24 1.24
CA ALA A 286 -29.27 -6.34 0.66
C ALA A 286 -28.33 -7.38 0.01
N LEU A 287 -28.78 -8.65 -0.06
CA LEU A 287 -27.95 -9.77 -0.48
C LEU A 287 -27.26 -9.56 -1.85
N LYS A 288 -27.95 -8.91 -2.80
CA LYS A 288 -27.41 -8.58 -4.12
C LYS A 288 -26.25 -7.57 -4.03
N ASP A 289 -26.45 -6.50 -3.27
CA ASP A 289 -25.44 -5.44 -3.12
C ASP A 289 -24.25 -5.91 -2.25
N LEU A 290 -24.53 -6.79 -1.27
CA LEU A 290 -23.54 -7.47 -0.46
C LEU A 290 -22.56 -8.26 -1.32
N GLY A 291 -23.07 -9.12 -2.22
CA GLY A 291 -22.23 -9.92 -3.11
C GLY A 291 -21.52 -9.06 -4.16
N ALA A 292 -22.15 -7.98 -4.64
CA ALA A 292 -21.51 -7.05 -5.57
C ALA A 292 -20.32 -6.33 -4.93
N LEU A 293 -20.46 -5.88 -3.67
CA LEU A 293 -19.35 -5.28 -2.91
C LEU A 293 -18.23 -6.29 -2.66
N ALA A 294 -18.56 -7.51 -2.26
CA ALA A 294 -17.60 -8.58 -2.04
C ALA A 294 -16.82 -8.92 -3.32
N ASN A 295 -17.51 -9.05 -4.47
CA ASN A 295 -16.88 -9.24 -5.78
C ASN A 295 -15.96 -8.07 -6.15
N ALA A 296 -16.34 -6.82 -5.82
CA ALA A 296 -15.50 -5.65 -6.09
C ALA A 296 -14.21 -5.66 -5.24
N CYS A 297 -14.27 -6.13 -3.99
CA CYS A 297 -13.08 -6.31 -3.16
C CYS A 297 -12.15 -7.39 -3.73
N GLY A 298 -12.68 -8.58 -4.07
CA GLY A 298 -11.89 -9.64 -4.70
C GLY A 298 -11.28 -9.19 -6.03
N ALA A 299 -12.03 -8.44 -6.84
CA ALA A 299 -11.56 -7.89 -8.11
C ALA A 299 -10.46 -6.84 -7.93
N ALA A 300 -10.58 -5.94 -6.94
CA ALA A 300 -9.53 -4.97 -6.63
C ALA A 300 -8.26 -5.66 -6.11
N CYS A 301 -8.40 -6.74 -5.34
CA CYS A 301 -7.28 -7.54 -4.84
C CYS A 301 -6.46 -8.14 -5.98
N VAL A 302 -7.08 -8.82 -6.93
CA VAL A 302 -6.36 -9.53 -7.99
C VAL A 302 -5.63 -8.61 -8.97
N GLU A 303 -5.90 -7.32 -8.99
CA GLU A 303 -5.18 -6.34 -9.82
C GLU A 303 -3.85 -5.88 -9.20
N GLU A 304 -3.58 -6.25 -7.96
CA GLU A 304 -2.35 -5.95 -7.21
C GLU A 304 -1.56 -7.24 -6.93
N PHE A 305 -0.32 -7.09 -6.44
CA PHE A 305 0.45 -8.21 -5.91
C PHE A 305 0.24 -8.32 -4.40
N GLY A 306 -0.09 -9.54 -3.93
CA GLY A 306 -0.42 -9.83 -2.54
C GLY A 306 -1.85 -9.43 -2.16
N ALA A 307 -2.23 -9.76 -0.92
CA ALA A 307 -3.62 -9.67 -0.47
C ALA A 307 -4.15 -8.23 -0.31
N CYS A 308 -3.33 -7.28 0.11
CA CYS A 308 -3.67 -5.85 0.18
C CYS A 308 -2.41 -5.00 0.39
N ALA A 309 -1.98 -4.25 -0.62
CA ALA A 309 -0.73 -3.51 -0.58
C ALA A 309 -0.90 -2.04 -0.12
N ASP A 310 -1.96 -1.37 -0.53
CA ASP A 310 -2.21 0.04 -0.24
C ASP A 310 -3.69 0.30 0.11
N PRO A 311 -3.99 0.79 1.33
CA PRO A 311 -5.36 0.98 1.78
C PRO A 311 -6.18 1.97 0.95
N GLU A 312 -5.60 3.12 0.59
CA GLU A 312 -6.33 4.17 -0.13
C GLU A 312 -6.59 3.78 -1.58
N ARG A 313 -5.60 3.18 -2.23
CA ARG A 313 -5.70 2.70 -3.61
C ARG A 313 -6.73 1.58 -3.71
N SER A 314 -6.66 0.59 -2.81
CA SER A 314 -7.61 -0.51 -2.73
C SER A 314 -9.04 -0.01 -2.53
N ARG A 315 -9.23 0.91 -1.57
CA ARG A 315 -10.55 1.53 -1.34
C ARG A 315 -11.09 2.23 -2.59
N ARG A 316 -10.28 3.07 -3.22
CA ARG A 316 -10.66 3.80 -4.44
C ARG A 316 -11.06 2.84 -5.54
N ARG A 317 -10.29 1.75 -5.71
CA ARG A 317 -10.57 0.75 -6.74
C ARG A 317 -11.84 -0.03 -6.47
N VAL A 318 -12.09 -0.45 -5.23
CA VAL A 318 -13.36 -1.09 -4.84
C VAL A 318 -14.55 -0.19 -5.18
N LEU A 319 -14.49 1.09 -4.83
CA LEU A 319 -15.59 2.03 -5.11
C LEU A 319 -15.85 2.21 -6.62
N GLN A 320 -14.79 2.23 -7.44
CA GLN A 320 -14.91 2.26 -8.89
C GLN A 320 -15.58 0.99 -9.46
N LEU A 321 -15.21 -0.18 -8.95
CA LEU A 321 -15.72 -1.47 -9.40
C LEU A 321 -17.15 -1.74 -8.92
N TYR A 322 -17.51 -1.27 -7.74
CA TYR A 322 -18.85 -1.43 -7.16
C TYR A 322 -19.94 -0.61 -7.90
N HIS A 323 -19.56 0.11 -8.96
CA HIS A 323 -20.44 0.97 -9.75
C HIS A 323 -21.16 2.08 -8.98
N GLY A 324 -20.46 3.21 -8.76
CA GLY A 324 -20.99 4.58 -8.83
C GLY A 324 -22.27 4.96 -8.10
N ARG A 325 -22.96 4.05 -7.45
CA ARG A 325 -23.91 4.40 -6.43
C ARG A 325 -23.12 4.99 -5.29
N ALA A 326 -23.14 6.32 -5.22
CA ALA A 326 -22.50 7.05 -4.17
C ALA A 326 -22.67 6.29 -2.86
N PHE A 327 -21.58 5.80 -2.32
CA PHE A 327 -21.51 5.10 -1.04
C PHE A 327 -21.75 6.18 0.03
N LYS A 328 -22.99 6.66 0.11
CA LYS A 328 -23.50 7.49 1.20
C LYS A 328 -23.92 6.55 2.33
N ALA A 329 -22.94 5.84 2.91
CA ALA A 329 -23.18 5.26 4.20
C ALA A 329 -23.13 6.39 5.23
N PRO A 330 -24.24 6.65 5.97
CA PRO A 330 -24.17 7.52 7.13
C PRO A 330 -23.17 6.90 8.12
N GLY A 331 -22.06 7.57 8.37
CA GLY A 331 -21.03 7.11 9.30
C GLY A 331 -19.81 6.46 8.68
N PHE A 332 -19.66 6.41 7.36
CA PHE A 332 -18.42 6.03 6.70
C PHE A 332 -17.43 7.21 6.71
N GLN A 333 -17.05 7.63 7.88
CA GLN A 333 -15.81 8.39 8.03
C GLN A 333 -14.66 7.39 8.00
N PRO A 334 -13.54 7.67 7.33
CA PRO A 334 -12.34 6.91 7.57
C PRO A 334 -12.16 6.90 9.09
N ALA A 335 -11.91 5.72 9.67
CA ALA A 335 -11.57 5.66 11.08
C ALA A 335 -10.52 6.76 11.27
N PRO A 336 -10.69 7.70 12.21
CA PRO A 336 -9.65 8.65 12.47
C PRO A 336 -8.41 7.80 12.74
N ALA A 337 -7.33 8.06 12.00
CA ALA A 337 -6.04 7.48 12.30
C ALA A 337 -5.89 7.58 13.82
N ARG A 338 -5.58 6.46 14.49
CA ARG A 338 -5.53 6.43 15.95
C ARG A 338 -4.76 7.65 16.43
N SER A 339 -5.42 8.46 17.26
CA SER A 339 -4.81 9.58 17.96
C SER A 339 -3.81 9.03 18.98
N GLY A 340 -2.59 8.79 18.54
CA GLY A 340 -1.50 8.31 19.36
C GLY A 340 -0.16 8.43 18.64
N GLU A 341 -0.09 8.02 17.38
CA GLU A 341 1.15 8.11 16.59
C GLU A 341 0.93 8.66 15.17
N ALA A 342 -0.24 8.48 14.54
CA ALA A 342 -0.54 9.08 13.22
C ALA A 342 -0.92 10.56 13.30
N ASP A 343 -1.15 11.11 14.49
CA ASP A 343 -1.39 12.55 14.71
C ASP A 343 -0.11 13.33 15.08
N TRP A 344 1.06 12.73 14.93
CA TRP A 344 2.28 13.49 15.09
C TRP A 344 2.45 14.48 13.93
N ALA A 345 2.86 15.70 14.26
CA ALA A 345 2.94 16.81 13.32
C ALA A 345 3.78 16.51 12.06
N GLY A 346 4.83 15.70 12.21
CA GLY A 346 5.69 15.26 11.11
C GLY A 346 4.99 14.33 10.10
N GLY A 347 4.08 13.45 10.54
CA GLY A 347 3.31 12.58 9.63
C GLY A 347 2.30 13.37 8.80
N ARG A 348 1.60 14.33 9.43
CA ARG A 348 0.72 15.28 8.69
C ARG A 348 1.51 16.10 7.70
N PHE A 349 2.68 16.60 8.11
CA PHE A 349 3.59 17.33 7.24
C PHE A 349 4.02 16.48 6.04
N ALA A 350 4.50 15.25 6.25
CA ALA A 350 4.97 14.37 5.18
C ALA A 350 3.85 14.08 4.16
N THR A 351 2.64 13.76 4.62
CA THR A 351 1.48 13.50 3.75
C THR A 351 1.08 14.74 2.95
N ALA A 352 1.04 15.90 3.59
CA ALA A 352 0.72 17.15 2.91
C ALA A 352 1.81 17.52 1.88
N CYS A 353 3.09 17.34 2.23
CA CYS A 353 4.22 17.62 1.37
C CYS A 353 4.23 16.74 0.10
N VAL A 354 3.93 15.44 0.24
CA VAL A 354 3.79 14.54 -0.93
C VAL A 354 2.66 15.01 -1.85
N LYS A 355 1.53 15.50 -1.32
CA LYS A 355 0.44 16.05 -2.14
C LYS A 355 0.85 17.30 -2.90
N GLU A 356 1.55 18.22 -2.24
CA GLU A 356 2.07 19.44 -2.87
C GLU A 356 3.04 19.11 -4.02
N LEU A 357 4.01 18.22 -3.77
CA LEU A 357 4.98 17.81 -4.77
C LEU A 357 4.33 17.03 -5.94
N ALA A 358 3.32 16.21 -5.68
CA ALA A 358 2.58 15.49 -6.70
C ALA A 358 1.70 16.41 -7.59
N ALA A 359 1.29 17.57 -7.05
CA ALA A 359 0.52 18.57 -7.77
C ALA A 359 1.39 19.51 -8.67
N MET A 360 2.72 19.42 -8.58
CA MET A 360 3.62 20.22 -9.40
C MET A 360 3.48 19.86 -10.89
N PRO A 361 3.50 20.85 -11.79
CA PRO A 361 3.33 20.63 -13.23
C PRO A 361 4.55 20.00 -13.92
N LEU A 362 5.48 19.43 -13.18
CA LEU A 362 6.76 18.93 -13.66
C LEU A 362 6.60 17.80 -14.70
N ALA A 363 5.65 16.88 -14.48
CA ALA A 363 5.40 15.77 -15.40
C ALA A 363 4.67 16.21 -16.68
N ASP A 364 3.80 17.22 -16.56
CA ASP A 364 2.95 17.69 -17.67
C ASP A 364 3.61 18.76 -18.52
N LYS A 365 4.64 19.44 -18.01
CA LYS A 365 5.34 20.55 -18.68
C LYS A 365 6.86 20.34 -18.75
N PRO A 366 7.34 19.33 -19.48
CA PRO A 366 8.78 19.03 -19.57
C PRO A 366 9.59 20.07 -20.37
N GLN A 367 8.92 21.02 -21.09
CA GLN A 367 9.57 21.93 -22.00
C GLN A 367 10.59 22.83 -21.31
N ALA A 368 10.28 23.36 -20.12
CA ALA A 368 11.20 24.23 -19.38
C ALA A 368 12.45 23.47 -18.92
N VAL A 369 12.29 22.22 -18.44
CA VAL A 369 13.41 21.37 -18.00
C VAL A 369 14.30 21.01 -19.21
N ARG A 370 13.71 20.70 -20.36
CA ARG A 370 14.44 20.44 -21.62
C ARG A 370 15.17 21.68 -22.12
N ALA A 371 14.54 22.85 -22.08
CA ALA A 371 15.18 24.10 -22.45
C ALA A 371 16.38 24.44 -21.55
N ALA A 372 16.24 24.20 -20.24
CA ALA A 372 17.36 24.37 -19.30
C ALA A 372 18.50 23.38 -19.58
N ARG A 373 18.18 22.10 -19.83
CA ARG A 373 19.14 21.08 -20.27
C ARG A 373 19.90 21.52 -21.50
N ASP A 374 19.19 21.96 -22.55
CA ASP A 374 19.77 22.30 -23.83
C ASP A 374 20.68 23.55 -23.70
N LEU A 375 20.27 24.53 -22.88
CA LEU A 375 21.07 25.70 -22.59
C LEU A 375 22.39 25.31 -21.90
N ILE A 376 22.34 24.44 -20.90
CA ILE A 376 23.52 23.94 -20.17
C ILE A 376 24.43 23.13 -21.08
N LEU A 377 23.89 22.26 -21.92
CA LEU A 377 24.69 21.48 -22.87
C LEU A 377 25.35 22.35 -23.95
N ALA A 378 24.64 23.34 -24.46
CA ALA A 378 25.20 24.30 -25.43
C ALA A 378 26.36 25.09 -24.80
N ALA A 379 26.19 25.63 -23.60
CA ALA A 379 27.24 26.32 -22.87
C ALA A 379 28.47 25.42 -22.63
N ARG A 380 28.25 24.18 -22.20
CA ARG A 380 29.33 23.20 -21.99
C ARG A 380 30.09 22.87 -23.30
N HIS A 381 29.40 22.72 -24.43
CA HIS A 381 30.03 22.51 -25.73
C HIS A 381 30.92 23.71 -26.13
N ALA A 382 30.50 24.90 -25.74
CA ALA A 382 31.28 26.14 -25.92
C ALA A 382 32.37 26.35 -24.83
N ARG A 383 32.61 25.36 -23.96
CA ARG A 383 33.57 25.38 -22.84
C ARG A 383 33.24 26.40 -21.74
N HIS A 384 31.99 26.76 -21.59
CA HIS A 384 31.49 27.58 -20.48
C HIS A 384 31.12 26.73 -19.24
N SER A 385 31.13 27.37 -18.10
CA SER A 385 30.87 26.74 -16.80
C SER A 385 29.40 26.83 -16.39
N LEU A 386 28.98 25.91 -15.52
CA LEU A 386 27.69 25.93 -14.85
C LEU A 386 27.88 26.31 -13.38
N HIS A 387 27.20 27.35 -12.92
CA HIS A 387 27.22 27.79 -11.54
C HIS A 387 25.82 27.69 -10.93
N LEU A 388 25.73 27.43 -9.62
CA LEU A 388 24.48 27.43 -8.87
C LEU A 388 24.59 28.40 -7.70
N THR A 389 23.55 29.21 -7.49
CA THR A 389 23.51 30.20 -6.40
C THR A 389 22.12 30.31 -5.79
N GLY A 390 22.04 30.79 -4.57
CA GLY A 390 20.84 31.06 -3.81
C GLY A 390 21.17 31.77 -2.50
N ILE A 391 20.16 32.21 -1.77
CA ILE A 391 20.32 32.88 -0.48
C ILE A 391 19.56 32.08 0.60
N GLY A 392 20.13 31.97 1.79
CA GLY A 392 19.54 31.27 2.91
C GLY A 392 19.38 29.79 2.64
N LYS A 393 18.16 29.23 2.82
CA LYS A 393 17.93 27.78 2.61
C LYS A 393 18.10 27.35 1.15
N SER A 394 17.79 28.20 0.19
CA SER A 394 18.05 27.95 -1.23
C SER A 394 19.54 27.86 -1.58
N GLU A 395 20.42 28.45 -0.77
CA GLU A 395 21.87 28.28 -0.89
C GLU A 395 22.29 26.82 -0.65
N TYR A 396 21.75 26.19 0.38
CA TYR A 396 22.05 24.77 0.66
C TYR A 396 21.53 23.84 -0.45
N VAL A 397 20.40 24.19 -1.08
CA VAL A 397 19.92 23.50 -2.28
C VAL A 397 20.94 23.67 -3.42
N ALA A 398 21.44 24.89 -3.67
CA ALA A 398 22.43 25.15 -4.71
C ALA A 398 23.74 24.37 -4.47
N ARG A 399 24.24 24.32 -3.24
CA ARG A 399 25.43 23.53 -2.84
C ARG A 399 25.23 22.05 -3.12
N TYR A 400 24.10 21.49 -2.66
CA TYR A 400 23.76 20.08 -2.86
C TYR A 400 23.65 19.73 -4.36
N LEU A 401 22.96 20.54 -5.13
CA LEU A 401 22.74 20.27 -6.56
C LEU A 401 24.01 20.48 -7.39
N ALA A 402 24.89 21.41 -7.05
CA ALA A 402 26.20 21.54 -7.69
C ALA A 402 27.04 20.26 -7.52
N ALA A 403 27.07 19.71 -6.31
CA ALA A 403 27.73 18.43 -6.05
C ALA A 403 27.06 17.26 -6.77
N SER A 404 25.71 17.21 -6.79
CA SER A 404 24.94 16.18 -7.47
C SER A 404 25.17 16.17 -8.99
N PHE A 405 25.14 17.32 -9.64
CA PHE A 405 25.41 17.45 -11.07
C PHE A 405 26.85 17.04 -11.41
N SER A 406 27.83 17.49 -10.62
CA SER A 406 29.23 17.10 -10.79
C SER A 406 29.42 15.59 -10.67
N SER A 407 28.79 14.96 -9.69
CA SER A 407 28.88 13.52 -9.45
C SER A 407 28.23 12.67 -10.58
N THR A 408 27.41 13.29 -11.40
CA THR A 408 26.71 12.65 -12.52
C THR A 408 27.18 13.16 -13.89
N GLY A 409 28.37 13.74 -13.96
CA GLY A 409 29.06 14.06 -15.21
C GLY A 409 28.77 15.44 -15.77
N THR A 410 28.06 16.30 -15.06
CA THR A 410 27.87 17.70 -15.42
C THR A 410 28.65 18.56 -14.42
N PRO A 411 29.89 19.00 -14.73
CA PRO A 411 30.66 19.87 -13.84
C PRO A 411 29.88 21.12 -13.48
N ALA A 412 29.68 21.34 -12.20
CA ALA A 412 28.89 22.46 -11.69
C ALA A 412 29.53 23.01 -10.40
N PHE A 413 29.54 24.31 -10.25
CA PHE A 413 30.20 25.00 -9.18
C PHE A 413 29.20 25.81 -8.35
N PHE A 414 29.37 25.77 -7.03
CA PHE A 414 28.58 26.62 -6.16
C PHE A 414 29.16 28.04 -6.16
N LEU A 415 28.29 29.05 -6.31
CA LEU A 415 28.62 30.47 -6.18
C LEU A 415 27.84 31.05 -5.00
N HIS A 416 28.54 31.57 -4.00
CA HIS A 416 27.90 32.20 -2.85
C HIS A 416 27.25 33.53 -3.27
N GLY A 417 25.91 33.66 -3.06
CA GLY A 417 25.15 34.79 -3.60
C GLY A 417 25.59 36.18 -3.08
N THR A 418 25.89 36.29 -1.78
CA THR A 418 26.38 37.57 -1.22
C THR A 418 27.85 37.82 -1.52
N GLU A 419 28.71 36.79 -1.46
CA GLU A 419 30.14 36.94 -1.80
C GLU A 419 30.37 37.28 -3.29
N ALA A 420 29.40 36.97 -4.17
CA ALA A 420 29.44 37.41 -5.55
C ALA A 420 29.63 38.93 -5.66
N LEU A 421 29.00 39.71 -4.76
CA LEU A 421 29.10 41.16 -4.72
C LEU A 421 30.45 41.66 -4.14
N HIS A 422 31.21 40.77 -3.53
CA HIS A 422 32.50 41.08 -2.87
C HIS A 422 33.69 40.42 -3.59
N GLY A 423 33.56 40.15 -4.91
CA GLY A 423 34.65 39.68 -5.76
C GLY A 423 34.49 38.26 -6.27
N SER A 424 33.70 37.39 -5.60
CA SER A 424 33.53 35.98 -6.04
C SER A 424 32.84 35.85 -7.41
N ALA A 425 32.14 36.89 -7.90
CA ALA A 425 31.61 36.92 -9.25
C ALA A 425 32.72 36.84 -10.34
N GLY A 426 33.99 37.12 -9.98
CA GLY A 426 35.14 36.97 -10.90
C GLY A 426 35.37 35.52 -11.39
N GLN A 427 34.75 34.52 -10.77
CA GLN A 427 34.76 33.13 -11.26
C GLN A 427 33.78 32.88 -12.43
N VAL A 428 32.91 33.85 -12.78
CA VAL A 428 31.90 33.74 -13.82
C VAL A 428 32.33 34.51 -15.05
N CYS A 429 32.36 33.85 -16.20
CA CYS A 429 32.72 34.40 -17.49
C CYS A 429 31.49 34.62 -18.36
N LYS A 430 31.64 35.46 -19.39
CA LYS A 430 30.61 35.66 -20.42
C LYS A 430 30.27 34.33 -21.08
N GLY A 431 28.98 33.99 -21.12
CA GLY A 431 28.47 32.74 -21.70
C GLY A 431 28.29 31.61 -20.69
N ASP A 432 28.79 31.77 -19.44
CA ASP A 432 28.50 30.80 -18.38
C ASP A 432 27.01 30.77 -18.05
N VAL A 433 26.53 29.63 -17.58
CA VAL A 433 25.15 29.45 -17.12
C VAL A 433 25.12 29.53 -15.60
N VAL A 434 24.20 30.30 -15.06
CA VAL A 434 23.98 30.40 -13.61
C VAL A 434 22.54 29.98 -13.28
N ILE A 435 22.39 28.94 -12.49
CA ILE A 435 21.10 28.55 -11.89
C ILE A 435 20.94 29.36 -10.60
N ALA A 436 19.98 30.30 -10.59
CA ALA A 436 19.63 31.12 -9.45
C ALA A 436 18.35 30.63 -8.79
N ILE A 437 18.39 30.35 -7.47
CA ILE A 437 17.32 29.69 -6.73
C ILE A 437 16.72 30.64 -5.68
N SER A 438 15.41 30.92 -5.80
CA SER A 438 14.66 31.70 -4.81
C SER A 438 13.17 31.41 -4.90
N ASN A 439 12.55 30.95 -3.82
CA ASN A 439 11.11 30.62 -3.82
C ASN A 439 10.25 31.84 -4.19
N SER A 440 10.49 33.01 -3.57
CA SER A 440 9.78 34.25 -3.89
C SER A 440 10.22 34.88 -5.21
N GLY A 441 11.45 34.63 -5.64
CA GLY A 441 12.09 35.31 -6.75
C GLY A 441 12.30 36.83 -6.53
N GLU A 442 12.16 37.30 -5.28
CA GLU A 442 12.22 38.72 -4.89
C GLU A 442 13.29 39.03 -3.84
N THR A 443 14.13 38.07 -3.46
CA THR A 443 15.22 38.24 -2.46
C THR A 443 16.22 39.30 -2.91
N GLN A 444 16.41 40.36 -2.15
CA GLN A 444 17.18 41.54 -2.56
C GLN A 444 18.66 41.24 -2.85
N GLU A 445 19.29 40.45 -1.99
CA GLU A 445 20.69 40.03 -2.17
C GLU A 445 20.87 39.21 -3.44
N LEU A 446 19.89 38.32 -3.77
CA LEU A 446 19.93 37.56 -5.00
C LEU A 446 19.70 38.43 -6.22
N LYS A 447 18.81 39.43 -6.14
CA LYS A 447 18.61 40.41 -7.22
C LYS A 447 19.93 41.14 -7.55
N ALA A 448 20.65 41.63 -6.52
CA ALA A 448 21.92 42.29 -6.72
C ALA A 448 22.95 41.36 -7.39
N ALA A 449 23.08 40.12 -6.87
CA ALA A 449 24.00 39.13 -7.43
C ALA A 449 23.65 38.79 -8.88
N VAL A 450 22.37 38.47 -9.19
CA VAL A 450 21.93 38.14 -10.54
C VAL A 450 22.11 39.30 -11.52
N SER A 451 21.85 40.55 -11.08
CA SER A 451 22.07 41.72 -11.90
C SER A 451 23.55 41.88 -12.27
N LEU A 452 24.47 41.69 -11.30
CA LEU A 452 25.90 41.69 -11.56
C LEU A 452 26.29 40.57 -12.56
N LEU A 453 25.87 39.35 -12.30
CA LEU A 453 26.20 38.17 -13.11
C LEU A 453 25.72 38.35 -14.59
N LYS A 454 24.52 38.91 -14.77
CA LYS A 454 24.03 39.29 -16.10
C LYS A 454 24.89 40.38 -16.76
N SER A 455 25.34 41.38 -16.03
CA SER A 455 26.23 42.40 -16.58
C SER A 455 27.57 41.84 -17.04
N LEU A 456 28.04 40.75 -16.43
CA LEU A 456 29.20 39.97 -16.86
C LEU A 456 28.92 39.04 -18.06
N GLY A 457 27.69 38.97 -18.51
CA GLY A 457 27.28 38.18 -19.66
C GLY A 457 26.88 36.73 -19.37
N ALA A 458 26.56 36.41 -18.11
CA ALA A 458 26.03 35.08 -17.75
C ALA A 458 24.57 34.89 -18.20
N LEU A 459 24.22 33.65 -18.54
CA LEU A 459 22.87 33.23 -18.88
C LEU A 459 22.19 32.67 -17.62
N ILE A 460 21.00 33.16 -17.28
CA ILE A 460 20.33 32.82 -16.01
C ILE A 460 19.24 31.80 -16.25
N ILE A 461 19.27 30.70 -15.45
CA ILE A 461 18.16 29.80 -15.24
C ILE A 461 17.58 30.10 -13.86
N GLY A 462 16.33 30.57 -13.81
CA GLY A 462 15.65 30.88 -12.53
C GLY A 462 14.86 29.69 -12.03
N VAL A 463 15.07 29.30 -10.76
CA VAL A 463 14.26 28.32 -10.05
C VAL A 463 13.44 29.05 -9.00
N THR A 464 12.11 29.11 -9.21
CA THR A 464 11.26 29.94 -8.35
C THR A 464 9.84 29.38 -8.25
N GLY A 465 9.18 29.55 -7.09
CA GLY A 465 7.76 29.28 -6.92
C GLY A 465 6.86 30.39 -7.49
N GLN A 466 7.46 31.48 -8.01
CA GLN A 466 6.75 32.63 -8.58
C GLN A 466 7.31 32.96 -9.97
N PRO A 467 6.90 32.25 -11.04
CA PRO A 467 7.46 32.44 -12.37
C PRO A 467 7.37 33.89 -12.92
N LYS A 468 6.40 34.67 -12.44
CA LYS A 468 6.22 36.08 -12.81
C LYS A 468 7.01 37.05 -11.91
N SER A 469 7.82 36.55 -10.96
CA SER A 469 8.67 37.35 -10.08
C SER A 469 9.78 38.09 -10.85
N TRP A 470 10.52 38.94 -10.14
CA TRP A 470 11.69 39.60 -10.72
C TRP A 470 12.71 38.58 -11.28
N LEU A 471 13.04 37.54 -10.50
CA LEU A 471 13.95 36.47 -10.96
C LEU A 471 13.44 35.79 -12.22
N GLY A 472 12.13 35.44 -12.26
CA GLY A 472 11.52 34.84 -13.45
C GLY A 472 11.70 35.72 -14.71
N ARG A 473 11.46 37.04 -14.59
CA ARG A 473 11.64 37.98 -15.70
C ARG A 473 13.09 38.19 -16.13
N GLN A 474 14.05 37.98 -15.20
CA GLN A 474 15.48 38.09 -15.55
C GLN A 474 16.08 36.83 -16.15
N SER A 475 15.38 35.72 -16.10
CA SER A 475 15.88 34.41 -16.50
C SER A 475 15.64 34.12 -17.97
N SER A 476 16.60 33.47 -18.62
CA SER A 476 16.49 32.93 -19.98
C SER A 476 15.55 31.70 -20.00
N VAL A 477 15.56 30.92 -18.91
CA VAL A 477 14.66 29.80 -18.68
C VAL A 477 14.19 29.84 -17.23
N VAL A 478 12.90 29.58 -17.01
CA VAL A 478 12.31 29.51 -15.67
C VAL A 478 11.88 28.08 -15.37
N LEU A 479 12.38 27.53 -14.29
CA LEU A 479 11.96 26.28 -13.71
C LEU A 479 10.98 26.58 -12.57
N ASP A 480 9.72 26.22 -12.76
CA ASP A 480 8.66 26.44 -11.78
C ASP A 480 8.74 25.42 -10.66
N SER A 481 8.99 25.88 -9.44
CA SER A 481 9.02 25.10 -8.22
C SER A 481 7.89 25.49 -7.26
N HIS A 482 6.74 25.92 -7.79
CA HIS A 482 5.60 26.37 -7.02
C HIS A 482 5.01 25.29 -6.14
N VAL A 483 4.75 25.64 -4.89
CA VAL A 483 3.92 24.89 -3.93
C VAL A 483 2.91 25.84 -3.32
N TRP A 484 1.71 25.36 -3.04
CA TRP A 484 0.65 26.20 -2.44
C TRP A 484 0.86 26.37 -0.93
N HIS A 485 1.43 25.35 -0.27
CA HIS A 485 1.60 25.34 1.18
C HIS A 485 2.97 24.77 1.57
N GLU A 486 3.56 25.33 2.65
CA GLU A 486 4.78 24.79 3.28
C GLU A 486 4.50 23.55 4.15
N CYS A 487 3.24 23.15 4.25
CA CYS A 487 2.75 21.92 4.89
C CYS A 487 2.95 21.84 6.41
N ASP A 488 3.44 22.88 7.06
CA ASP A 488 3.51 22.96 8.51
C ASP A 488 2.42 23.90 9.06
N ARG A 489 2.25 23.87 10.39
CA ARG A 489 1.19 24.64 11.07
C ARG A 489 1.32 26.17 10.87
N LEU A 490 2.54 26.66 10.73
CA LEU A 490 2.80 28.11 10.60
C LEU A 490 2.81 28.56 9.13
N GLY A 491 3.13 27.65 8.20
CA GLY A 491 3.24 27.97 6.78
C GLY A 491 4.36 28.97 6.43
N LEU A 492 5.33 29.15 7.33
CA LEU A 492 6.39 30.16 7.20
C LEU A 492 7.78 29.57 6.92
N ALA A 493 8.08 28.40 7.47
CA ALA A 493 9.37 27.77 7.25
C ALA A 493 9.42 27.12 5.86
N PRO A 494 10.42 27.42 5.01
CA PRO A 494 10.53 26.80 3.69
C PRO A 494 10.88 25.32 3.83
N ARG A 495 9.87 24.48 3.67
CA ARG A 495 9.91 23.01 3.77
C ARG A 495 9.53 22.37 2.45
N ALA A 496 8.25 22.47 2.06
CA ALA A 496 7.75 21.94 0.79
C ALA A 496 8.39 22.67 -0.40
N SER A 497 8.57 23.99 -0.32
CA SER A 497 9.24 24.77 -1.36
C SER A 497 10.72 24.37 -1.57
N VAL A 498 11.45 24.03 -0.51
CA VAL A 498 12.82 23.50 -0.63
C VAL A 498 12.82 22.12 -1.30
N MET A 499 11.90 21.24 -0.95
CA MET A 499 11.77 19.94 -1.60
C MET A 499 11.38 20.08 -3.08
N ALA A 500 10.50 21.02 -3.42
CA ALA A 500 10.13 21.33 -4.79
C ALA A 500 11.31 21.81 -5.62
N GLN A 501 12.16 22.71 -5.08
CA GLN A 501 13.39 23.15 -5.73
C GLN A 501 14.34 21.98 -6.00
N ILE A 502 14.52 21.09 -5.02
CA ILE A 502 15.34 19.88 -5.17
C ILE A 502 14.75 18.97 -6.27
N LEU A 503 13.43 18.71 -6.25
CA LEU A 503 12.76 17.81 -7.19
C LEU A 503 12.91 18.29 -8.65
N VAL A 504 12.66 19.58 -8.89
CA VAL A 504 12.79 20.18 -10.24
C VAL A 504 14.23 20.09 -10.74
N LEU A 505 15.22 20.38 -9.89
CA LEU A 505 16.62 20.33 -10.27
C LEU A 505 17.15 18.89 -10.38
N GLN A 506 16.64 17.94 -9.62
CA GLN A 506 16.94 16.53 -9.82
C GLN A 506 16.38 16.02 -11.16
N ALA A 507 15.16 16.45 -11.55
CA ALA A 507 14.62 16.13 -12.86
C ALA A 507 15.50 16.69 -14.00
N LEU A 508 16.03 17.91 -13.85
CA LEU A 508 17.02 18.46 -14.77
C LEU A 508 18.30 17.60 -14.80
N GLY A 509 18.78 17.15 -13.64
CA GLY A 509 19.94 16.26 -13.55
C GLY A 509 19.75 14.95 -14.31
N VAL A 510 18.57 14.34 -14.20
CA VAL A 510 18.22 13.12 -14.97
C VAL A 510 18.21 13.38 -16.47
N GLU A 511 17.64 14.49 -16.92
CA GLU A 511 17.66 14.89 -18.33
C GLU A 511 19.09 15.13 -18.86
N LEU A 512 19.96 15.75 -18.07
CA LEU A 512 21.38 15.95 -18.39
C LEU A 512 22.13 14.61 -18.50
N GLN A 513 21.91 13.67 -17.58
CA GLN A 513 22.49 12.32 -17.63
C GLN A 513 22.05 11.56 -18.88
N ALA A 514 20.75 11.58 -19.19
CA ALA A 514 20.18 10.93 -20.37
C ALA A 514 20.79 11.48 -21.67
N ALA A 515 20.89 12.80 -21.78
CA ALA A 515 21.44 13.46 -22.97
C ALA A 515 22.94 13.18 -23.17
N GLN A 516 23.69 13.03 -22.07
CA GLN A 516 25.13 12.71 -22.10
C GLN A 516 25.42 11.20 -22.19
N LYS A 517 24.38 10.35 -22.19
CA LYS A 517 24.51 8.89 -22.24
C LYS A 517 25.45 8.35 -21.14
N LEU A 518 25.33 8.90 -19.92
CA LEU A 518 26.15 8.51 -18.80
C LEU A 518 26.01 7.00 -18.54
N ASP A 519 27.12 6.28 -18.60
CA ASP A 519 27.18 4.84 -18.33
C ASP A 519 27.71 4.53 -16.91
N LYS A 520 27.55 3.27 -16.49
CA LYS A 520 28.03 2.81 -15.17
C LYS A 520 29.56 2.92 -15.01
N ALA A 521 30.31 2.78 -16.08
CA ALA A 521 31.78 2.82 -16.03
C ALA A 521 32.27 4.25 -15.77
N ALA A 522 31.67 5.25 -16.45
CA ALA A 522 31.95 6.67 -16.19
C ALA A 522 31.53 7.07 -14.76
N PHE A 523 30.35 6.65 -14.31
CA PHE A 523 29.90 6.91 -12.94
C PHE A 523 30.85 6.36 -11.88
N LYS A 524 31.30 5.11 -12.04
CA LYS A 524 32.28 4.49 -11.12
C LYS A 524 33.60 5.23 -11.03
N ARG A 525 34.11 5.76 -12.15
CA ARG A 525 35.37 6.54 -12.17
C ARG A 525 35.29 7.80 -11.29
N TRP A 526 34.10 8.39 -11.16
CA TRP A 526 33.89 9.57 -10.30
C TRP A 526 33.52 9.22 -8.86
N HIS A 527 33.28 7.93 -8.57
CA HIS A 527 32.95 7.43 -7.22
C HIS A 527 33.90 6.30 -6.79
N PRO A 528 35.23 6.55 -6.74
CA PRO A 528 36.21 5.49 -6.44
C PRO A 528 36.12 4.96 -5.01
N GLY A 529 35.48 5.70 -4.12
CA GLY A 529 35.28 5.33 -2.72
C GLY A 529 33.82 5.03 -2.39
N GLY A 530 33.58 4.27 -1.33
CA GLY A 530 32.26 3.97 -0.80
C GLY A 530 31.50 2.84 -1.55
N SER A 531 30.30 2.53 -1.05
CA SER A 531 29.47 1.42 -1.55
C SER A 531 28.99 1.58 -3.01
N LEU A 532 28.98 2.80 -3.54
CA LEU A 532 28.53 3.08 -4.92
C LEU A 532 29.63 2.75 -5.95
N GLY A 533 30.90 2.91 -5.62
CA GLY A 533 32.01 2.55 -6.48
C GLY A 533 32.27 1.03 -6.51
N ALA A 534 31.88 0.33 -5.46
CA ALA A 534 32.04 -1.12 -5.33
C ALA A 534 30.94 -1.94 -6.07
N ARG A 535 29.83 -1.32 -6.46
CA ARG A 535 28.75 -1.93 -7.25
C ARG A 535 29.01 -1.70 -8.73
#